data_cf9a070cff6c275b3af3f21db74addac
#
_entry.id   cf9a070cff6c275b3af3f21db74addac
#
_cell.length_a   1.000
_cell.length_b   1.000
_cell.length_c   1.000
_cell.angle_alpha   90.00
_cell.angle_beta   90.00
_cell.angle_gamma   90.00
#
_symmetry.space_group_name_H-M   'P 1'
#
loop_
_entity.id
_entity.type
_entity.pdbx_description
1 polymer ?
#
loop_
_entity_poly.entity_id
_entity_poly.type
_entity_poly.pdbx_seq_one_letter_code
_entity_poly.pdbx_strand_id
1 'polypeptide(L)'
;MEENVLWMDKYKPKNLEDLTFHPNQSKLLKSLSDNSEFPHLIFYGPDGAGKKTRVHCFLSKVYGEGIYKMNTINKELKLKSKNISYMVTSSNYHLEFCPSDVGNNDKFIISHVIKETSSFTQLDSESQKNFKVIVLLEADKMTKEAQSALRRTMEKYSENCRIIMVVNDLSSIIDPIRSRCFALRIPAPKKDEIKKILLNIKKMEKIDISEKEIDTITEKYGKNVRECITCLQMTSLGNYNKRVYEPEYNSIFNSIINQIMKEQSAKSLKDIRSLFMELLIHGFRASYIIYKMTSDLIDNNNIKEEIKRKIVEAGSLFDIRAKNGTKDFIHLEAFAAKIMMYIAESK
;
A
#
# COMPACT_ATOMS: atom_id res chain seq x y z
N MET A 1 5.25 29.82 0.53
CA MET A 1 4.90 28.70 1.46
C MET A 1 4.63 27.40 0.71
N GLU A 2 5.27 27.15 -0.44
CA GLU A 2 5.11 25.92 -1.25
C GLU A 2 6.32 24.98 -1.15
N GLU A 3 7.32 25.31 -0.31
CA GLU A 3 8.62 24.61 -0.31
C GLU A 3 8.64 23.27 0.47
N ASN A 4 7.58 22.92 1.21
CA ASN A 4 7.57 21.72 2.06
C ASN A 4 6.56 20.64 1.67
N VAL A 5 6.06 20.63 0.43
CA VAL A 5 5.12 19.61 -0.03
C VAL A 5 5.89 18.41 -0.59
N LEU A 6 5.49 17.19 -0.21
CA LEU A 6 6.07 15.99 -0.78
C LEU A 6 5.81 15.91 -2.30
N TRP A 7 6.84 15.63 -3.08
CA TRP A 7 6.71 15.56 -4.54
C TRP A 7 5.70 14.53 -5.02
N MET A 8 5.52 13.45 -4.26
CA MET A 8 4.49 12.46 -4.56
C MET A 8 3.06 13.04 -4.52
N ASP A 9 2.81 14.10 -3.74
CA ASP A 9 1.53 14.79 -3.68
C ASP A 9 1.48 15.98 -4.63
N LYS A 10 2.58 16.74 -4.77
CA LYS A 10 2.71 17.88 -5.68
C LYS A 10 2.51 17.48 -7.15
N TYR A 11 3.12 16.37 -7.58
CA TYR A 11 3.06 15.87 -8.96
C TYR A 11 2.02 14.77 -9.18
N LYS A 12 1.09 14.60 -8.23
CA LYS A 12 0.00 13.65 -8.38
C LYS A 12 -0.94 14.08 -9.51
N PRO A 13 -1.18 13.24 -10.54
CA PRO A 13 -2.14 13.55 -11.59
C PRO A 13 -3.53 13.79 -11.03
N LYS A 14 -4.20 14.84 -11.55
CA LYS A 14 -5.58 15.20 -11.15
C LYS A 14 -6.62 14.73 -12.17
N ASN A 15 -6.25 14.60 -13.43
CA ASN A 15 -7.15 14.19 -14.52
C ASN A 15 -6.71 12.86 -15.11
N LEU A 16 -7.65 12.12 -15.74
CA LEU A 16 -7.35 10.87 -16.44
C LEU A 16 -6.39 11.06 -17.62
N GLU A 17 -6.34 12.26 -18.19
CA GLU A 17 -5.50 12.62 -19.34
C GLU A 17 -4.04 12.85 -18.92
N ASP A 18 -3.80 13.25 -17.69
CA ASP A 18 -2.45 13.45 -17.12
C ASP A 18 -1.75 12.14 -16.76
N LEU A 19 -2.45 11.01 -16.83
CA LEU A 19 -1.89 9.71 -16.54
C LEU A 19 -0.97 9.22 -17.66
N THR A 20 0.33 9.17 -17.41
CA THR A 20 1.37 8.87 -18.41
C THR A 20 1.51 7.40 -18.77
N PHE A 21 0.94 6.49 -17.98
CA PHE A 21 1.07 5.04 -18.17
C PHE A 21 -0.30 4.34 -18.15
N HIS A 22 -0.38 3.16 -18.78
CA HIS A 22 -1.59 2.35 -18.95
C HIS A 22 -2.74 3.06 -19.67
N PRO A 23 -2.56 3.50 -20.92
CA PRO A 23 -3.56 4.26 -21.67
C PRO A 23 -4.87 3.50 -21.90
N ASN A 24 -4.82 2.16 -22.00
CA ASN A 24 -6.00 1.33 -22.19
C ASN A 24 -6.95 1.38 -20.98
N GLN A 25 -6.39 1.33 -19.75
CA GLN A 25 -7.16 1.47 -18.53
C GLN A 25 -7.76 2.88 -18.41
N SER A 26 -7.01 3.91 -18.80
CA SER A 26 -7.51 5.29 -18.80
C SER A 26 -8.65 5.49 -19.80
N LYS A 27 -8.56 4.90 -21.01
CA LYS A 27 -9.64 4.91 -21.99
C LYS A 27 -10.90 4.21 -21.48
N LEU A 28 -10.75 3.04 -20.84
CA LEU A 28 -11.86 2.31 -20.24
C LEU A 28 -12.54 3.11 -19.13
N LEU A 29 -11.76 3.73 -18.24
CA LEU A 29 -12.29 4.59 -17.19
C LEU A 29 -13.00 5.82 -17.77
N LYS A 30 -12.49 6.37 -18.86
CA LYS A 30 -13.16 7.48 -19.56
C LYS A 30 -14.53 7.03 -20.11
N SER A 31 -14.61 5.91 -20.77
CA SER A 31 -15.89 5.38 -21.26
C SER A 31 -16.89 5.07 -20.14
N LEU A 32 -16.40 4.60 -18.97
CA LEU A 32 -17.23 4.40 -17.78
C LEU A 32 -17.71 5.71 -17.15
N SER A 33 -16.89 6.77 -17.20
CA SER A 33 -17.26 8.08 -16.66
C SER A 33 -18.30 8.81 -17.49
N ASP A 34 -18.32 8.56 -18.80
CA ASP A 34 -19.26 9.18 -19.75
C ASP A 34 -20.67 8.61 -19.62
N ASN A 35 -20.83 7.43 -19.03
CA ASN A 35 -22.11 6.83 -18.74
C ASN A 35 -22.81 7.49 -17.54
N SER A 36 -24.13 7.58 -17.56
CA SER A 36 -24.92 8.12 -16.43
C SER A 36 -24.71 7.35 -15.14
N GLU A 37 -24.54 6.05 -15.24
CA GLU A 37 -24.28 5.13 -14.13
C GLU A 37 -23.07 4.25 -14.39
N PHE A 38 -22.35 3.88 -13.34
CA PHE A 38 -21.28 2.88 -13.40
C PHE A 38 -21.48 1.83 -12.30
N PRO A 39 -21.02 0.58 -12.52
CA PRO A 39 -21.14 -0.50 -11.54
C PRO A 39 -20.21 -0.28 -10.34
N HIS A 40 -20.32 -1.13 -9.32
CA HIS A 40 -19.29 -1.22 -8.30
C HIS A 40 -17.94 -1.58 -8.94
N LEU A 41 -16.84 -0.99 -8.47
CA LEU A 41 -15.52 -1.15 -9.07
C LEU A 41 -14.52 -1.76 -8.08
N ILE A 42 -13.63 -2.60 -8.60
CA ILE A 42 -12.44 -3.08 -7.87
C ILE A 42 -11.20 -2.69 -8.65
N PHE A 43 -10.35 -1.85 -8.07
CA PHE A 43 -9.02 -1.54 -8.59
C PHE A 43 -8.00 -2.44 -7.91
N TYR A 44 -7.39 -3.36 -8.65
CA TYR A 44 -6.42 -4.30 -8.08
C TYR A 44 -5.07 -4.26 -8.79
N GLY A 45 -4.00 -4.53 -8.02
CA GLY A 45 -2.63 -4.54 -8.53
C GLY A 45 -1.62 -4.21 -7.43
N PRO A 46 -0.32 -4.24 -7.73
CA PRO A 46 0.74 -4.07 -6.75
C PRO A 46 0.72 -2.69 -6.09
N ASP A 47 1.38 -2.60 -4.94
CA ASP A 47 1.55 -1.32 -4.24
C ASP A 47 2.36 -0.34 -5.09
N GLY A 48 2.06 0.96 -4.92
CA GLY A 48 2.72 2.02 -5.67
C GLY A 48 2.39 2.08 -7.16
N ALA A 49 1.50 1.23 -7.70
CA ALA A 49 1.06 1.27 -9.10
C ALA A 49 0.08 2.42 -9.44
N GLY A 50 -0.24 3.30 -8.48
CA GLY A 50 -1.12 4.44 -8.70
C GLY A 50 -2.63 4.13 -8.68
N LYS A 51 -3.07 3.06 -8.01
CA LYS A 51 -4.49 2.68 -7.88
C LYS A 51 -5.35 3.81 -7.32
N LYS A 52 -5.00 4.34 -6.13
CA LYS A 52 -5.74 5.43 -5.48
C LYS A 52 -5.77 6.69 -6.33
N THR A 53 -4.67 7.03 -6.98
CA THR A 53 -4.59 8.18 -7.91
C THR A 53 -5.59 8.04 -9.06
N ARG A 54 -5.70 6.82 -9.65
CA ARG A 54 -6.66 6.56 -10.73
C ARG A 54 -8.10 6.65 -10.26
N VAL A 55 -8.40 6.19 -9.04
CA VAL A 55 -9.74 6.38 -8.44
C VAL A 55 -10.06 7.87 -8.33
N HIS A 56 -9.14 8.68 -7.83
CA HIS A 56 -9.34 10.14 -7.74
C HIS A 56 -9.51 10.79 -9.13
N CYS A 57 -8.66 10.45 -10.10
CA CYS A 57 -8.80 10.96 -11.48
C CYS A 57 -10.14 10.53 -12.11
N PHE A 58 -10.60 9.30 -11.85
CA PHE A 58 -11.91 8.82 -12.32
C PHE A 58 -13.04 9.63 -11.68
N LEU A 59 -13.02 9.80 -10.36
CA LEU A 59 -14.02 10.59 -9.65
C LEU A 59 -13.98 12.07 -10.07
N SER A 60 -12.78 12.63 -10.33
CA SER A 60 -12.64 13.99 -10.86
C SER A 60 -13.32 14.15 -12.22
N LYS A 61 -13.24 13.14 -13.08
CA LYS A 61 -13.93 13.15 -14.37
C LYS A 61 -15.45 13.06 -14.22
N VAL A 62 -15.93 12.32 -13.20
CA VAL A 62 -17.37 12.12 -12.95
C VAL A 62 -18.03 13.32 -12.27
N TYR A 63 -17.35 13.91 -11.27
CA TYR A 63 -17.93 14.93 -10.37
C TYR A 63 -17.21 16.29 -10.45
N GLY A 64 -16.16 16.42 -11.25
CA GLY A 64 -15.35 17.63 -11.34
C GLY A 64 -14.33 17.78 -10.21
N GLU A 65 -13.67 18.95 -10.17
CA GLU A 65 -12.56 19.23 -9.24
C GLU A 65 -12.97 19.31 -7.76
N GLY A 66 -14.26 19.40 -7.47
CA GLY A 66 -14.79 19.47 -6.10
C GLY A 66 -14.45 18.26 -5.24
N ILE A 67 -14.06 17.13 -5.84
CA ILE A 67 -13.66 15.93 -5.12
C ILE A 67 -12.39 16.12 -4.29
N TYR A 68 -11.50 17.06 -4.67
CA TYR A 68 -10.24 17.32 -3.97
C TYR A 68 -10.42 18.15 -2.70
N LYS A 69 -11.62 18.75 -2.50
CA LYS A 69 -11.98 19.41 -1.24
C LYS A 69 -12.39 18.36 -0.21
N MET A 70 -11.40 17.70 0.36
CA MET A 70 -11.60 16.61 1.32
C MET A 70 -11.37 17.09 2.74
N ASN A 71 -12.27 16.68 3.64
CA ASN A 71 -12.14 16.88 5.08
C ASN A 71 -11.97 15.52 5.76
N THR A 72 -10.98 15.41 6.63
CA THR A 72 -10.76 14.21 7.44
C THR A 72 -11.37 14.40 8.82
N ILE A 73 -12.26 13.50 9.20
CA ILE A 73 -13.02 13.56 10.46
C ILE A 73 -12.85 12.22 11.18
N ASN A 74 -12.56 12.30 12.48
CA ASN A 74 -12.64 11.14 13.35
C ASN A 74 -14.11 10.94 13.79
N LYS A 75 -14.68 9.80 13.43
CA LYS A 75 -16.03 9.39 13.85
C LYS A 75 -15.94 8.34 14.92
N GLU A 76 -16.93 8.35 15.83
CA GLU A 76 -17.06 7.35 16.87
C GLU A 76 -18.34 6.55 16.69
N LEU A 77 -18.21 5.24 16.70
CA LEU A 77 -19.34 4.31 16.71
C LEU A 77 -19.49 3.73 18.13
N LYS A 78 -20.61 4.03 18.78
CA LYS A 78 -20.96 3.46 20.07
C LYS A 78 -21.64 2.11 19.88
N LEU A 79 -20.93 1.04 20.20
CA LEU A 79 -21.49 -0.30 20.34
C LEU A 79 -21.87 -0.52 21.82
N LYS A 80 -22.79 -1.48 22.08
CA LYS A 80 -23.25 -1.81 23.42
C LYS A 80 -22.13 -2.10 24.44
N SER A 81 -20.97 -2.56 23.96
CA SER A 81 -19.84 -2.97 24.80
C SER A 81 -18.56 -2.16 24.58
N LYS A 82 -18.47 -1.33 23.52
CA LYS A 82 -17.22 -0.65 23.14
C LYS A 82 -17.49 0.58 22.28
N ASN A 83 -16.72 1.64 22.50
CA ASN A 83 -16.65 2.76 21.55
C ASN A 83 -15.51 2.48 20.57
N ILE A 84 -15.79 2.63 19.27
CA ILE A 84 -14.82 2.43 18.21
C ILE A 84 -14.64 3.77 17.49
N SER A 85 -13.43 4.31 17.52
CA SER A 85 -13.06 5.48 16.74
C SER A 85 -12.47 5.04 15.40
N TYR A 86 -12.85 5.70 14.32
CA TYR A 86 -12.34 5.45 12.97
C TYR A 86 -12.24 6.75 12.19
N MET A 87 -11.23 6.80 11.32
CA MET A 87 -10.96 7.97 10.50
C MET A 87 -11.68 7.83 9.15
N VAL A 88 -12.35 8.90 8.74
CA VAL A 88 -13.04 8.99 7.46
C VAL A 88 -12.63 10.29 6.77
N THR A 89 -12.23 10.18 5.54
CA THR A 89 -12.02 11.33 4.67
C THR A 89 -13.22 11.48 3.75
N SER A 90 -13.90 12.61 3.81
CA SER A 90 -15.13 12.84 3.05
C SER A 90 -15.03 14.10 2.20
N SER A 91 -15.62 14.04 1.03
CA SER A 91 -15.98 15.20 0.18
C SER A 91 -17.51 15.25 0.05
N ASN A 92 -18.01 16.26 -0.66
CA ASN A 92 -19.45 16.34 -0.96
C ASN A 92 -19.95 15.15 -1.80
N TYR A 93 -19.07 14.50 -2.57
CA TYR A 93 -19.41 13.47 -3.57
C TYR A 93 -19.02 12.06 -3.17
N HIS A 94 -17.96 11.91 -2.39
CA HIS A 94 -17.46 10.60 -2.01
C HIS A 94 -16.92 10.57 -0.58
N LEU A 95 -16.78 9.36 -0.07
CA LEU A 95 -16.27 9.07 1.26
C LEU A 95 -15.21 7.98 1.14
N GLU A 96 -14.05 8.22 1.74
CA GLU A 96 -12.94 7.27 1.77
C GLU A 96 -12.65 6.82 3.20
N PHE A 97 -12.42 5.54 3.39
CA PHE A 97 -11.91 5.02 4.66
C PHE A 97 -11.19 3.68 4.46
N CYS A 98 -10.38 3.32 5.45
CA CYS A 98 -9.65 2.07 5.51
C CYS A 98 -10.29 1.15 6.56
N PRO A 99 -11.01 0.09 6.17
CA PRO A 99 -11.66 -0.79 7.14
C PRO A 99 -10.67 -1.51 8.07
N SER A 100 -9.46 -1.78 7.59
CA SER A 100 -8.43 -2.50 8.34
C SER A 100 -7.88 -1.74 9.55
N ASP A 101 -8.03 -0.41 9.60
CA ASP A 101 -7.53 0.42 10.71
C ASP A 101 -8.22 0.10 12.06
N VAL A 102 -9.38 -0.53 11.98
CA VAL A 102 -10.21 -0.85 13.16
C VAL A 102 -10.11 -2.33 13.56
N GLY A 103 -9.31 -3.11 12.85
CA GLY A 103 -9.10 -4.52 13.10
C GLY A 103 -10.40 -5.35 13.01
N ASN A 104 -10.65 -6.23 13.98
CA ASN A 104 -11.78 -7.19 13.96
C ASN A 104 -13.19 -6.54 14.04
N ASN A 105 -13.27 -5.23 14.21
CA ASN A 105 -14.55 -4.50 14.28
C ASN A 105 -14.97 -3.90 12.93
N ASP A 106 -14.25 -4.18 11.86
CA ASP A 106 -14.46 -3.67 10.50
C ASP A 106 -15.90 -3.90 9.98
N LYS A 107 -16.50 -5.05 10.29
CA LYS A 107 -17.89 -5.40 9.95
C LYS A 107 -18.91 -4.35 10.40
N PHE A 108 -18.78 -3.87 11.63
CA PHE A 108 -19.73 -2.90 12.19
C PHE A 108 -19.59 -1.53 11.54
N ILE A 109 -18.37 -1.12 11.28
CA ILE A 109 -18.08 0.17 10.65
C ILE A 109 -18.56 0.20 9.22
N ILE A 110 -18.24 -0.84 8.41
CA ILE A 110 -18.69 -0.94 7.02
C ILE A 110 -20.22 -0.83 6.96
N SER A 111 -20.92 -1.61 7.79
CA SER A 111 -22.39 -1.58 7.81
C SER A 111 -22.95 -0.23 8.25
N HIS A 112 -22.31 0.44 9.20
CA HIS A 112 -22.73 1.75 9.70
C HIS A 112 -22.50 2.84 8.66
N VAL A 113 -21.28 2.90 8.09
CA VAL A 113 -20.90 3.92 7.11
C VAL A 113 -21.77 3.84 5.85
N ILE A 114 -21.98 2.63 5.33
CA ILE A 114 -22.82 2.47 4.13
C ILE A 114 -24.27 2.87 4.42
N LYS A 115 -24.83 2.47 5.58
CA LYS A 115 -26.17 2.84 6.00
C LYS A 115 -26.31 4.35 6.17
N GLU A 116 -25.37 4.99 6.86
CA GLU A 116 -25.33 6.44 7.04
C GLU A 116 -25.27 7.16 5.70
N THR A 117 -24.33 6.77 4.82
CA THR A 117 -24.14 7.39 3.51
C THR A 117 -25.36 7.22 2.61
N SER A 118 -26.02 6.06 2.64
CA SER A 118 -27.21 5.77 1.82
C SER A 118 -28.48 6.44 2.33
N SER A 119 -28.53 6.87 3.59
CA SER A 119 -29.68 7.60 4.16
C SER A 119 -29.67 9.10 3.86
N PHE A 120 -28.52 9.67 3.46
CA PHE A 120 -28.43 11.06 3.03
C PHE A 120 -28.87 11.19 1.55
N THR A 121 -30.08 11.65 1.30
CA THR A 121 -30.50 12.10 -0.03
C THR A 121 -29.80 13.40 -0.40
N GLN A 122 -29.29 13.48 -1.62
CA GLN A 122 -28.69 14.74 -2.13
C GLN A 122 -29.82 15.72 -2.46
N LEU A 123 -29.68 16.97 -1.99
CA LEU A 123 -30.64 18.05 -2.21
C LEU A 123 -30.50 18.70 -3.59
N ASP A 124 -29.31 18.56 -4.22
CA ASP A 124 -29.01 19.18 -5.52
C ASP A 124 -29.05 18.14 -6.65
N SER A 125 -30.23 17.97 -7.24
CA SER A 125 -30.48 16.93 -8.28
C SER A 125 -30.16 17.36 -9.72
N GLU A 126 -29.87 18.61 -9.99
CA GLU A 126 -29.74 19.09 -11.39
C GLU A 126 -28.35 18.92 -12.01
N SER A 127 -27.29 18.75 -11.22
CA SER A 127 -25.91 18.63 -11.73
C SER A 127 -25.14 17.42 -11.22
N GLN A 128 -25.74 16.54 -10.40
CA GLN A 128 -25.04 15.45 -9.70
C GLN A 128 -25.70 14.11 -9.95
N LYS A 129 -24.86 13.06 -9.98
CA LYS A 129 -25.37 11.68 -10.08
C LYS A 129 -26.15 11.31 -8.81
N ASN A 130 -27.22 10.57 -8.98
CA ASN A 130 -28.17 10.19 -7.91
C ASN A 130 -27.60 9.29 -6.81
N PHE A 131 -26.30 8.99 -6.82
CA PHE A 131 -25.65 8.10 -5.85
C PHE A 131 -24.37 8.70 -5.32
N LYS A 132 -24.03 8.35 -4.07
CA LYS A 132 -22.76 8.66 -3.44
C LYS A 132 -21.76 7.53 -3.65
N VAL A 133 -20.47 7.89 -3.69
CA VAL A 133 -19.38 6.92 -3.86
C VAL A 133 -18.70 6.67 -2.51
N ILE A 134 -18.51 5.40 -2.18
CA ILE A 134 -17.72 4.96 -1.04
C ILE A 134 -16.46 4.28 -1.57
N VAL A 135 -15.30 4.80 -1.19
CA VAL A 135 -13.99 4.25 -1.54
C VAL A 135 -13.44 3.49 -0.34
N LEU A 136 -13.28 2.18 -0.50
CA LEU A 136 -12.67 1.31 0.49
C LEU A 136 -11.20 1.12 0.14
N LEU A 137 -10.31 1.66 0.98
CA LEU A 137 -8.87 1.48 0.83
C LEU A 137 -8.44 0.19 1.50
N GLU A 138 -7.44 -0.49 0.92
CA GLU A 138 -6.88 -1.74 1.46
C GLU A 138 -7.97 -2.80 1.79
N ALA A 139 -8.96 -2.92 0.92
CA ALA A 139 -10.09 -3.82 1.15
C ALA A 139 -9.70 -5.32 1.17
N ASP A 140 -8.52 -5.67 0.68
CA ASP A 140 -7.89 -6.98 0.81
C ASP A 140 -7.59 -7.40 2.26
N LYS A 141 -7.44 -6.44 3.16
CA LYS A 141 -7.17 -6.69 4.59
C LYS A 141 -8.44 -6.84 5.43
N MET A 142 -9.63 -6.70 4.84
CA MET A 142 -10.90 -6.90 5.55
C MET A 142 -11.09 -8.34 6.00
N THR A 143 -11.71 -8.52 7.17
CA THR A 143 -12.12 -9.85 7.64
C THR A 143 -13.18 -10.47 6.72
N LYS A 144 -13.26 -11.80 6.68
CA LYS A 144 -14.30 -12.50 5.88
C LYS A 144 -15.71 -12.15 6.33
N GLU A 145 -15.89 -11.86 7.61
CA GLU A 145 -17.18 -11.42 8.17
C GLU A 145 -17.57 -10.03 7.66
N ALA A 146 -16.61 -9.10 7.61
CA ALA A 146 -16.82 -7.77 7.06
C ALA A 146 -17.16 -7.82 5.56
N GLN A 147 -16.45 -8.64 4.81
CA GLN A 147 -16.76 -8.88 3.40
C GLN A 147 -18.17 -9.46 3.20
N SER A 148 -18.60 -10.40 4.04
CA SER A 148 -19.96 -10.95 3.98
C SER A 148 -21.04 -9.93 4.33
N ALA A 149 -20.74 -9.01 5.27
CA ALA A 149 -21.62 -7.87 5.58
C ALA A 149 -21.67 -6.86 4.44
N LEU A 150 -20.51 -6.56 3.83
CA LEU A 150 -20.41 -5.68 2.66
C LEU A 150 -21.28 -6.19 1.50
N ARG A 151 -21.23 -7.49 1.19
CA ARG A 151 -22.08 -8.09 0.18
C ARG A 151 -23.56 -7.74 0.39
N ARG A 152 -24.10 -7.96 1.60
CA ARG A 152 -25.50 -7.67 1.93
C ARG A 152 -25.87 -6.20 1.76
N THR A 153 -24.96 -5.32 2.18
CA THR A 153 -25.17 -3.88 2.06
C THR A 153 -25.07 -3.39 0.62
N MET A 154 -24.20 -3.97 -0.20
CA MET A 154 -24.12 -3.70 -1.64
C MET A 154 -25.43 -4.03 -2.35
N GLU A 155 -26.03 -5.18 -2.04
CA GLU A 155 -27.31 -5.60 -2.61
C GLU A 155 -28.46 -4.67 -2.20
N LYS A 156 -28.48 -4.28 -0.91
CA LYS A 156 -29.57 -3.47 -0.35
C LYS A 156 -29.56 -2.02 -0.80
N TYR A 157 -28.37 -1.43 -0.99
CA TYR A 157 -28.21 0.01 -1.25
C TYR A 157 -27.60 0.30 -2.63
N SER A 158 -27.77 -0.61 -3.58
CA SER A 158 -27.21 -0.49 -4.94
C SER A 158 -27.73 0.73 -5.71
N GLU A 159 -28.91 1.22 -5.42
CA GLU A 159 -29.47 2.39 -6.10
C GLU A 159 -28.84 3.70 -5.60
N ASN A 160 -28.57 3.82 -4.30
CA ASN A 160 -28.16 5.06 -3.66
C ASN A 160 -26.63 5.17 -3.47
N CYS A 161 -25.89 4.08 -3.66
CA CYS A 161 -24.49 4.02 -3.34
C CYS A 161 -23.68 3.20 -4.34
N ARG A 162 -22.51 3.69 -4.72
CA ARG A 162 -21.51 2.92 -5.49
C ARG A 162 -20.25 2.72 -4.64
N ILE A 163 -19.74 1.49 -4.67
CA ILE A 163 -18.57 1.10 -3.91
C ILE A 163 -17.39 0.93 -4.86
N ILE A 164 -16.28 1.57 -4.53
CA ILE A 164 -15.00 1.42 -5.21
C ILE A 164 -14.03 0.82 -4.20
N MET A 165 -13.52 -0.37 -4.48
CA MET A 165 -12.53 -1.05 -3.64
C MET A 165 -11.15 -0.92 -4.24
N VAL A 166 -10.17 -0.58 -3.42
CA VAL A 166 -8.75 -0.58 -3.76
C VAL A 166 -8.09 -1.73 -3.03
N VAL A 167 -7.55 -2.69 -3.79
CA VAL A 167 -6.96 -3.92 -3.26
C VAL A 167 -5.60 -4.19 -3.90
N ASN A 168 -4.72 -4.88 -3.19
CA ASN A 168 -3.47 -5.34 -3.74
C ASN A 168 -3.64 -6.70 -4.42
N ASP A 169 -4.34 -7.61 -3.76
CA ASP A 169 -4.61 -8.94 -4.26
C ASP A 169 -6.13 -9.20 -4.39
N LEU A 170 -6.55 -9.56 -5.60
CA LEU A 170 -7.94 -9.87 -5.88
C LEU A 170 -8.38 -11.20 -5.22
N SER A 171 -7.44 -12.13 -4.97
CA SER A 171 -7.75 -13.44 -4.38
C SER A 171 -8.22 -13.33 -2.92
N SER A 172 -7.87 -12.26 -2.22
CA SER A 172 -8.31 -11.99 -0.85
C SER A 172 -9.80 -11.60 -0.74
N ILE A 173 -10.41 -11.20 -1.87
CA ILE A 173 -11.82 -10.81 -1.94
C ILE A 173 -12.68 -12.03 -2.28
N ILE A 174 -13.75 -12.25 -1.51
CA ILE A 174 -14.68 -13.36 -1.71
C ILE A 174 -15.40 -13.30 -3.06
N ASP A 175 -15.65 -14.45 -3.67
CA ASP A 175 -16.30 -14.56 -5.00
C ASP A 175 -17.65 -13.82 -5.12
N PRO A 176 -18.52 -13.83 -4.10
CA PRO A 176 -19.77 -13.09 -4.18
C PRO A 176 -19.64 -11.58 -4.32
N ILE A 177 -18.56 -10.98 -3.84
CA ILE A 177 -18.27 -9.55 -4.06
C ILE A 177 -17.68 -9.36 -5.45
N ARG A 178 -16.70 -10.20 -5.84
CA ARG A 178 -16.07 -10.12 -7.15
C ARG A 178 -17.08 -10.19 -8.29
N SER A 179 -18.07 -11.08 -8.20
CA SER A 179 -19.11 -11.25 -9.22
C SER A 179 -20.04 -10.05 -9.38
N ARG A 180 -20.12 -9.14 -8.41
CA ARG A 180 -20.95 -7.92 -8.41
C ARG A 180 -20.19 -6.66 -8.77
N CYS A 181 -18.88 -6.76 -8.95
CA CYS A 181 -18.01 -5.63 -9.20
C CYS A 181 -17.32 -5.78 -10.56
N PHE A 182 -17.11 -4.67 -11.22
CA PHE A 182 -16.23 -4.64 -12.37
C PHE A 182 -14.77 -4.52 -11.88
N ALA A 183 -13.95 -5.54 -12.12
CA ALA A 183 -12.58 -5.61 -11.66
C ALA A 183 -11.64 -5.02 -12.72
N LEU A 184 -10.91 -3.96 -12.35
CA LEU A 184 -9.93 -3.29 -13.19
C LEU A 184 -8.51 -3.55 -12.68
N ARG A 185 -7.71 -4.24 -13.48
CA ARG A 185 -6.29 -4.47 -13.16
C ARG A 185 -5.45 -3.25 -13.44
N ILE A 186 -4.68 -2.81 -12.44
CA ILE A 186 -3.65 -1.79 -12.58
C ILE A 186 -2.29 -2.46 -12.38
N PRO A 187 -1.60 -2.84 -13.46
CA PRO A 187 -0.29 -3.49 -13.34
C PRO A 187 0.77 -2.51 -12.84
N ALA A 188 1.92 -3.03 -12.42
CA ALA A 188 3.08 -2.19 -12.15
C ALA A 188 3.51 -1.48 -13.44
N PRO A 189 3.87 -0.20 -13.39
CA PRO A 189 4.39 0.50 -14.55
C PRO A 189 5.74 -0.07 -14.97
N LYS A 190 6.07 0.08 -16.25
CA LYS A 190 7.36 -0.34 -16.80
C LYS A 190 8.46 0.61 -16.35
N LYS A 191 9.71 0.10 -16.29
CA LYS A 191 10.88 0.91 -15.91
C LYS A 191 11.00 2.19 -16.74
N ASP A 192 10.77 2.11 -18.07
CA ASP A 192 10.83 3.26 -18.97
C ASP A 192 9.74 4.31 -18.68
N GLU A 193 8.56 3.86 -18.24
CA GLU A 193 7.45 4.75 -17.86
C GLU A 193 7.79 5.51 -16.58
N ILE A 194 8.38 4.82 -15.60
CA ILE A 194 8.84 5.44 -14.35
C ILE A 194 9.99 6.41 -14.64
N LYS A 195 10.97 6.02 -15.44
CA LYS A 195 12.08 6.89 -15.86
C LYS A 195 11.57 8.19 -16.47
N LYS A 196 10.54 8.14 -17.33
CA LYS A 196 9.92 9.34 -17.92
C LYS A 196 9.31 10.24 -16.85
N ILE A 197 8.63 9.67 -15.83
CA ILE A 197 8.05 10.44 -14.74
C ILE A 197 9.15 11.14 -13.95
N LEU A 198 10.22 10.43 -13.57
CA LEU A 198 11.34 10.99 -12.82
C LEU A 198 12.07 12.09 -13.60
N LEU A 199 12.27 11.90 -14.89
CA LEU A 199 12.87 12.92 -15.77
C LEU A 199 12.00 14.18 -15.89
N ASN A 200 10.68 14.03 -15.93
CA ASN A 200 9.76 15.17 -15.93
C ASN A 200 9.86 15.94 -14.60
N ILE A 201 9.86 15.25 -13.46
CA ILE A 201 10.01 15.88 -12.14
C ILE A 201 11.39 16.58 -12.05
N LYS A 202 12.46 15.93 -12.50
CA LYS A 202 13.81 16.52 -12.58
C LYS A 202 13.81 17.86 -13.33
N LYS A 203 13.12 17.92 -14.49
CA LYS A 203 13.03 19.14 -15.30
C LYS A 203 12.23 20.23 -14.58
N MET A 204 11.12 19.89 -13.94
CA MET A 204 10.25 20.85 -13.24
C MET A 204 10.93 21.44 -12.00
N GLU A 205 11.63 20.62 -11.23
CA GLU A 205 12.35 21.04 -10.00
C GLU A 205 13.77 21.54 -10.28
N LYS A 206 14.25 21.51 -11.53
CA LYS A 206 15.58 21.94 -11.95
C LYS A 206 16.73 21.33 -11.13
N ILE A 207 16.64 20.00 -10.91
CA ILE A 207 17.58 19.29 -10.05
C ILE A 207 18.79 18.83 -10.86
N ASP A 208 19.97 18.93 -10.26
CA ASP A 208 21.22 18.40 -10.85
C ASP A 208 21.49 16.96 -10.40
N ILE A 209 20.69 16.03 -10.93
CA ILE A 209 20.85 14.58 -10.75
C ILE A 209 21.18 13.98 -12.10
N SER A 210 22.17 13.10 -12.17
CA SER A 210 22.58 12.44 -13.41
C SER A 210 21.52 11.42 -13.86
N GLU A 211 21.49 11.12 -15.17
CA GLU A 211 20.60 10.06 -15.69
C GLU A 211 20.96 8.68 -15.15
N LYS A 212 22.25 8.43 -14.84
CA LYS A 212 22.71 7.18 -14.24
C LYS A 212 22.13 6.97 -12.84
N GLU A 213 21.99 8.03 -12.04
CA GLU A 213 21.37 7.97 -10.71
C GLU A 213 19.87 7.67 -10.84
N ILE A 214 19.18 8.25 -11.82
CA ILE A 214 17.78 7.94 -12.12
C ILE A 214 17.62 6.48 -12.54
N ASP A 215 18.53 5.95 -13.36
CA ASP A 215 18.54 4.53 -13.75
C ASP A 215 18.73 3.63 -12.53
N THR A 216 19.65 3.97 -11.62
CA THR A 216 19.86 3.23 -10.37
C THR A 216 18.60 3.24 -9.47
N ILE A 217 17.93 4.40 -9.33
CA ILE A 217 16.66 4.50 -8.60
C ILE A 217 15.61 3.60 -9.25
N THR A 218 15.49 3.64 -10.58
CA THR A 218 14.52 2.86 -11.34
C THR A 218 14.80 1.36 -11.25
N GLU A 219 16.06 0.94 -11.20
CA GLU A 219 16.42 -0.47 -11.02
C GLU A 219 16.08 -0.96 -9.61
N LYS A 220 16.37 -0.16 -8.60
CA LYS A 220 16.19 -0.53 -7.19
C LYS A 220 14.72 -0.58 -6.79
N TYR A 221 13.92 0.42 -7.20
CA TYR A 221 12.52 0.61 -6.80
C TYR A 221 11.52 0.49 -7.94
N GLY A 222 11.93 0.06 -9.11
CA GLY A 222 11.24 0.16 -10.40
C GLY A 222 9.86 -0.49 -10.55
N LYS A 223 9.26 -1.00 -9.45
CA LYS A 223 7.87 -1.46 -9.43
C LYS A 223 6.95 -0.52 -8.66
N ASN A 224 7.50 0.43 -7.89
CA ASN A 224 6.77 1.32 -7.00
C ASN A 224 7.07 2.79 -7.31
N VAL A 225 6.14 3.45 -7.99
CA VAL A 225 6.29 4.87 -8.38
C VAL A 225 6.46 5.78 -7.17
N ARG A 226 5.76 5.48 -6.07
CA ARG A 226 5.83 6.28 -4.84
C ARG A 226 7.23 6.26 -4.26
N GLU A 227 7.82 5.07 -4.12
CA GLU A 227 9.19 4.92 -3.60
C GLU A 227 10.22 5.59 -4.51
N CYS A 228 10.06 5.47 -5.83
CA CYS A 228 10.96 6.13 -6.78
C CYS A 228 10.93 7.65 -6.65
N ILE A 229 9.75 8.26 -6.54
CA ILE A 229 9.61 9.72 -6.40
C ILE A 229 10.15 10.19 -5.04
N THR A 230 9.84 9.46 -3.96
CA THR A 230 10.35 9.77 -2.62
C THR A 230 11.88 9.66 -2.58
N CYS A 231 12.44 8.60 -3.17
CA CYS A 231 13.89 8.44 -3.27
C CYS A 231 14.55 9.58 -4.07
N LEU A 232 13.94 10.00 -5.19
CA LEU A 232 14.40 11.14 -5.98
C LEU A 232 14.40 12.44 -5.15
N GLN A 233 13.33 12.70 -4.40
CA GLN A 233 13.22 13.87 -3.54
C GLN A 233 14.29 13.86 -2.44
N MET A 234 14.45 12.73 -1.76
CA MET A 234 15.45 12.60 -0.69
C MET A 234 16.88 12.73 -1.23
N THR A 235 17.16 12.18 -2.42
CA THR A 235 18.45 12.34 -3.10
C THR A 235 18.73 13.80 -3.44
N SER A 236 17.72 14.58 -3.80
CA SER A 236 17.89 16.00 -4.11
C SER A 236 18.09 16.88 -2.88
N LEU A 237 17.46 16.55 -1.75
CA LEU A 237 17.56 17.29 -0.49
C LEU A 237 18.85 17.00 0.28
N GLY A 238 19.40 15.81 0.11
CA GLY A 238 20.61 15.39 0.81
C GLY A 238 21.87 15.69 0.01
N ASN A 239 22.90 16.25 0.67
CA ASN A 239 24.25 16.36 0.14
C ASN A 239 24.95 14.99 0.16
N TYR A 240 24.31 13.97 -0.44
CA TYR A 240 24.81 12.58 -0.42
C TYR A 240 25.96 12.31 -1.40
N ASN A 241 26.88 13.26 -1.62
CA ASN A 241 28.07 13.07 -2.44
C ASN A 241 27.85 12.25 -3.71
N LYS A 242 26.77 12.59 -4.48
CA LYS A 242 26.35 11.88 -5.71
C LYS A 242 25.94 10.41 -5.51
N ARG A 243 25.47 10.02 -4.33
CA ARG A 243 24.89 8.68 -4.09
C ARG A 243 23.37 8.77 -4.01
N VAL A 244 22.72 7.75 -4.54
CA VAL A 244 21.27 7.59 -4.40
C VAL A 244 20.93 7.37 -2.92
N TYR A 245 19.92 8.07 -2.44
CA TYR A 245 19.45 7.92 -1.06
C TYR A 245 19.03 6.47 -0.78
N GLU A 246 19.50 5.97 0.35
CA GLU A 246 19.05 4.71 0.92
C GLU A 246 18.42 4.95 2.29
N PRO A 247 17.21 4.43 2.53
CA PRO A 247 16.58 4.52 3.83
C PRO A 247 17.49 3.93 4.93
N GLU A 248 17.58 4.60 6.06
CA GLU A 248 18.45 4.21 7.18
C GLU A 248 18.15 2.80 7.70
N TYR A 249 16.89 2.37 7.68
CA TYR A 249 16.52 1.01 8.09
C TYR A 249 17.18 -0.08 7.24
N ASN A 250 17.55 0.19 5.97
CA ASN A 250 18.30 -0.77 5.16
C ASN A 250 19.70 -1.05 5.74
N SER A 251 20.33 -0.06 6.36
CA SER A 251 21.62 -0.25 7.03
C SER A 251 21.50 -1.19 8.23
N ILE A 252 20.37 -1.15 8.95
CA ILE A 252 20.09 -2.04 10.08
C ILE A 252 19.92 -3.48 9.57
N PHE A 253 19.14 -3.70 8.50
CA PHE A 253 19.00 -5.02 7.87
C PHE A 253 20.34 -5.58 7.40
N ASN A 254 21.14 -4.76 6.72
CA ASN A 254 22.47 -5.15 6.28
C ASN A 254 23.39 -5.50 7.46
N SER A 255 23.30 -4.76 8.56
CA SER A 255 24.07 -5.04 9.78
C SER A 255 23.69 -6.37 10.40
N ILE A 256 22.38 -6.69 10.48
CA ILE A 256 21.89 -7.97 10.96
C ILE A 256 22.40 -9.12 10.08
N ILE A 257 22.28 -9.00 8.76
CA ILE A 257 22.73 -10.03 7.81
C ILE A 257 24.23 -10.23 7.91
N ASN A 258 25.01 -9.15 7.95
CA ASN A 258 26.46 -9.23 8.10
C ASN A 258 26.89 -9.90 9.41
N GLN A 259 26.20 -9.62 10.53
CA GLN A 259 26.48 -10.28 11.82
C GLN A 259 26.14 -11.80 11.75
N ILE A 260 25.01 -12.16 11.16
CA ILE A 260 24.62 -13.58 10.96
C ILE A 260 25.67 -14.31 10.12
N MET A 261 26.19 -13.68 9.07
CA MET A 261 27.18 -14.29 8.17
C MET A 261 28.58 -14.40 8.82
N LYS A 262 28.94 -13.42 9.64
CA LYS A 262 30.28 -13.32 10.22
C LYS A 262 30.48 -14.30 11.37
N GLU A 263 29.58 -14.32 12.34
CA GLU A 263 29.75 -15.07 13.58
C GLU A 263 28.42 -15.67 14.05
N GLN A 264 28.42 -16.99 14.25
CA GLN A 264 27.30 -17.76 14.75
C GLN A 264 27.49 -18.10 16.23
N SER A 265 27.40 -17.07 17.10
CA SER A 265 27.55 -17.22 18.55
C SER A 265 26.34 -16.67 19.31
N ALA A 266 26.18 -17.09 20.57
CA ALA A 266 25.16 -16.53 21.45
C ALA A 266 25.35 -15.04 21.71
N LYS A 267 26.58 -14.55 21.66
CA LYS A 267 26.89 -13.13 21.80
C LYS A 267 26.37 -12.33 20.59
N SER A 268 26.68 -12.80 19.38
CA SER A 268 26.19 -12.19 18.14
C SER A 268 24.66 -12.18 18.10
N LEU A 269 23.98 -13.25 18.56
CA LEU A 269 22.51 -13.28 18.65
C LEU A 269 21.97 -12.21 19.62
N LYS A 270 22.68 -11.92 20.72
CA LYS A 270 22.29 -10.87 21.65
C LYS A 270 22.43 -9.45 21.02
N ASP A 271 23.46 -9.25 20.20
CA ASP A 271 23.63 -7.98 19.48
C ASP A 271 22.54 -7.80 18.40
N ILE A 272 22.20 -8.86 17.67
CA ILE A 272 21.09 -8.89 16.70
C ILE A 272 19.74 -8.60 17.39
N ARG A 273 19.55 -9.06 18.63
CA ARG A 273 18.37 -8.77 19.44
C ARG A 273 18.12 -7.26 19.56
N SER A 274 19.16 -6.47 19.82
CA SER A 274 19.04 -5.01 19.95
C SER A 274 18.60 -4.35 18.63
N LEU A 275 19.11 -4.85 17.49
CA LEU A 275 18.73 -4.36 16.15
C LEU A 275 17.27 -4.73 15.80
N PHE A 276 16.80 -5.93 16.18
CA PHE A 276 15.38 -6.26 16.02
C PHE A 276 14.47 -5.40 16.87
N MET A 277 14.85 -5.07 18.10
CA MET A 277 14.10 -4.15 18.94
C MET A 277 13.99 -2.77 18.29
N GLU A 278 15.07 -2.27 17.72
CA GLU A 278 15.10 -1.00 16.99
C GLU A 278 14.12 -1.01 15.82
N LEU A 279 14.13 -2.08 14.98
CA LEU A 279 13.17 -2.22 13.87
C LEU A 279 11.72 -2.26 14.36
N LEU A 280 11.43 -2.98 15.44
CA LEU A 280 10.07 -3.06 16.00
C LEU A 280 9.62 -1.69 16.58
N ILE A 281 10.52 -0.94 17.23
CA ILE A 281 10.25 0.43 17.74
C ILE A 281 9.95 1.37 16.57
N HIS A 282 10.63 1.23 15.44
CA HIS A 282 10.35 1.97 14.20
C HIS A 282 9.05 1.54 13.51
N GLY A 283 8.30 0.60 14.07
CA GLY A 283 6.98 0.19 13.58
C GLY A 283 6.98 -0.88 12.48
N PHE A 284 8.12 -1.51 12.21
CA PHE A 284 8.17 -2.64 11.28
C PHE A 284 7.50 -3.87 11.89
N ARG A 285 6.58 -4.48 11.16
CA ARG A 285 5.94 -5.74 11.58
C ARG A 285 6.92 -6.91 11.45
N ALA A 286 6.86 -7.88 12.35
CA ALA A 286 7.73 -9.07 12.31
C ALA A 286 7.67 -9.82 10.97
N SER A 287 6.48 -9.96 10.38
CA SER A 287 6.31 -10.58 9.06
C SER A 287 7.09 -9.87 7.95
N TYR A 288 7.13 -8.53 7.98
CA TYR A 288 7.92 -7.77 7.01
C TYR A 288 9.42 -7.95 7.23
N ILE A 289 9.86 -7.96 8.49
CA ILE A 289 11.27 -8.19 8.86
C ILE A 289 11.72 -9.56 8.36
N ILE A 290 10.94 -10.62 8.65
CA ILE A 290 11.22 -11.98 8.18
C ILE A 290 11.29 -12.04 6.65
N TYR A 291 10.30 -11.48 5.98
CA TYR A 291 10.26 -11.44 4.51
C TYR A 291 11.49 -10.74 3.92
N LYS A 292 11.81 -9.54 4.42
CA LYS A 292 12.94 -8.73 3.92
C LYS A 292 14.27 -9.43 4.15
N MET A 293 14.50 -9.96 5.35
CA MET A 293 15.71 -10.75 5.66
C MET A 293 15.85 -12.00 4.79
N THR A 294 14.74 -12.72 4.59
CA THR A 294 14.73 -13.92 3.72
C THR A 294 15.11 -13.53 2.28
N SER A 295 14.52 -12.46 1.74
CA SER A 295 14.82 -11.97 0.40
C SER A 295 16.30 -11.57 0.26
N ASP A 296 16.81 -10.76 1.20
CA ASP A 296 18.17 -10.26 1.14
C ASP A 296 19.23 -11.41 1.32
N LEU A 297 18.89 -12.44 2.10
CA LEU A 297 19.74 -13.63 2.24
C LEU A 297 19.74 -14.52 0.97
N ILE A 298 18.60 -14.63 0.27
CA ILE A 298 18.52 -15.35 -1.00
C ILE A 298 19.36 -14.66 -2.08
N ASP A 299 19.31 -13.33 -2.12
CA ASP A 299 20.08 -12.54 -3.08
C ASP A 299 21.58 -12.53 -2.81
N ASN A 300 22.01 -13.03 -1.63
CA ASN A 300 23.41 -13.11 -1.29
C ASN A 300 24.11 -14.29 -2.00
N ASN A 301 25.09 -13.97 -2.84
CA ASN A 301 25.85 -14.94 -3.62
C ASN A 301 26.79 -15.83 -2.77
N ASN A 302 27.08 -15.44 -1.53
CA ASN A 302 27.98 -16.21 -0.64
C ASN A 302 27.29 -17.41 0.03
N ILE A 303 25.97 -17.58 -0.17
CA ILE A 303 25.19 -18.67 0.45
C ILE A 303 24.92 -19.74 -0.61
N LYS A 304 25.20 -21.03 -0.26
CA LYS A 304 24.93 -22.18 -1.11
C LYS A 304 23.43 -22.34 -1.34
N GLU A 305 23.04 -22.82 -2.54
CA GLU A 305 21.64 -23.00 -2.94
C GLU A 305 20.82 -23.90 -2.00
N GLU A 306 21.45 -24.94 -1.44
CA GLU A 306 20.79 -25.84 -0.47
C GLU A 306 20.37 -25.10 0.81
N ILE A 307 21.21 -24.16 1.26
CA ILE A 307 20.94 -23.36 2.45
C ILE A 307 19.87 -22.32 2.15
N LYS A 308 19.90 -21.70 0.96
CA LYS A 308 18.84 -20.78 0.54
C LYS A 308 17.47 -21.43 0.60
N ARG A 309 17.34 -22.68 0.19
CA ARG A 309 16.08 -23.46 0.32
C ARG A 309 15.64 -23.61 1.78
N LYS A 310 16.57 -23.99 2.69
CA LYS A 310 16.30 -24.09 4.13
C LYS A 310 15.92 -22.75 4.76
N ILE A 311 16.52 -21.65 4.29
CA ILE A 311 16.19 -20.28 4.74
C ILE A 311 14.76 -19.91 4.32
N VAL A 312 14.33 -20.23 3.09
CA VAL A 312 12.95 -20.00 2.62
C VAL A 312 11.94 -20.79 3.45
N GLU A 313 12.24 -22.06 3.73
CA GLU A 313 11.39 -22.92 4.58
C GLU A 313 11.25 -22.32 5.99
N ALA A 314 12.38 -21.94 6.60
CA ALA A 314 12.37 -21.25 7.90
C ALA A 314 11.59 -19.94 7.85
N GLY A 315 11.80 -19.11 6.83
CA GLY A 315 11.06 -17.86 6.65
C GLY A 315 9.55 -18.07 6.62
N SER A 316 9.09 -19.03 5.83
CA SER A 316 7.67 -19.42 5.77
C SER A 316 7.13 -19.86 7.14
N LEU A 317 7.87 -20.74 7.85
CA LEU A 317 7.45 -21.25 9.16
C LEU A 317 7.33 -20.15 10.20
N PHE A 318 8.33 -19.27 10.27
CA PHE A 318 8.36 -18.19 11.27
C PHE A 318 7.41 -17.04 10.92
N ASP A 319 7.10 -16.79 9.65
CA ASP A 319 6.04 -15.84 9.25
C ASP A 319 4.66 -16.29 9.75
N ILE A 320 4.32 -17.59 9.60
CA ILE A 320 3.07 -18.13 10.14
C ILE A 320 3.03 -18.03 11.66
N ARG A 321 4.15 -18.32 12.35
CA ARG A 321 4.24 -18.22 13.81
C ARG A 321 4.11 -16.77 14.29
N ALA A 322 4.71 -15.82 13.60
CA ALA A 322 4.62 -14.40 13.92
C ALA A 322 3.19 -13.87 13.75
N LYS A 323 2.48 -14.29 12.70
CA LYS A 323 1.08 -13.89 12.48
C LYS A 323 0.11 -14.43 13.52
N ASN A 324 0.38 -15.63 14.04
CA ASN A 324 -0.47 -16.30 15.04
C ASN A 324 -0.04 -16.02 16.48
N GLY A 325 1.18 -15.56 16.68
CA GLY A 325 1.78 -15.32 17.99
C GLY A 325 1.43 -13.93 18.54
N THR A 326 1.62 -13.75 19.84
CA THR A 326 1.40 -12.48 20.54
C THR A 326 2.69 -11.68 20.79
N LYS A 327 3.85 -12.33 20.64
CA LYS A 327 5.17 -11.74 20.93
C LYS A 327 6.08 -11.89 19.72
N ASP A 328 6.03 -10.92 18.83
CA ASP A 328 6.78 -10.86 17.57
C ASP A 328 8.27 -11.09 17.74
N PHE A 329 8.80 -10.52 18.79
CA PHE A 329 10.23 -10.54 19.10
C PHE A 329 10.82 -11.94 19.26
N ILE A 330 10.10 -12.86 19.94
CA ILE A 330 10.56 -14.23 20.16
C ILE A 330 10.71 -14.98 18.82
N HIS A 331 9.78 -14.73 17.91
CA HIS A 331 9.79 -15.37 16.59
C HIS A 331 10.93 -14.85 15.71
N LEU A 332 11.25 -13.56 15.78
CA LEU A 332 12.39 -12.96 15.08
C LEU A 332 13.73 -13.51 15.57
N GLU A 333 13.90 -13.60 16.88
CA GLU A 333 15.12 -14.15 17.47
C GLU A 333 15.32 -15.64 17.15
N ALA A 334 14.24 -16.42 17.23
CA ALA A 334 14.27 -17.83 16.87
C ALA A 334 14.54 -18.05 15.37
N PHE A 335 14.03 -17.15 14.50
CA PHE A 335 14.33 -17.14 13.07
C PHE A 335 15.81 -16.89 12.82
N ALA A 336 16.40 -15.85 13.43
CA ALA A 336 17.82 -15.56 13.29
C ALA A 336 18.70 -16.70 13.80
N ALA A 337 18.37 -17.27 14.96
CA ALA A 337 19.10 -18.43 15.52
C ALA A 337 19.05 -19.65 14.56
N LYS A 338 17.90 -19.90 13.93
CA LYS A 338 17.76 -21.00 12.97
C LYS A 338 18.59 -20.79 11.71
N ILE A 339 18.65 -19.55 11.19
CA ILE A 339 19.52 -19.22 10.07
C ILE A 339 20.99 -19.38 10.42
N MET A 340 21.40 -18.88 11.60
CA MET A 340 22.78 -19.04 12.10
C MET A 340 23.18 -20.53 12.17
N MET A 341 22.27 -21.39 12.61
CA MET A 341 22.49 -22.85 12.67
C MET A 341 22.73 -23.40 11.26
N TYR A 342 21.89 -23.06 10.29
CA TYR A 342 22.05 -23.55 8.90
C TYR A 342 23.35 -23.06 8.25
N ILE A 343 23.79 -21.84 8.56
CA ILE A 343 25.06 -21.31 8.04
C ILE A 343 26.25 -22.01 8.73
N ALA A 344 26.16 -22.29 10.04
CA ALA A 344 27.19 -23.02 10.76
C ALA A 344 27.36 -24.46 10.27
N GLU A 345 26.27 -25.17 9.97
CA GLU A 345 26.29 -26.52 9.39
C GLU A 345 26.96 -26.58 8.00
N SER A 346 27.10 -25.48 7.33
CA SER A 346 27.60 -25.38 5.95
C SER A 346 29.09 -25.02 5.83
N LYS A 347 29.65 -24.49 6.94
CA LYS A 347 31.10 -24.23 7.07
C LYS A 347 31.86 -25.50 7.40
#